data_8e3499cd520391e495576440c6ba9a5f
#
_entry.id   8e3499cd520391e495576440c6ba9a5f
#
_cell.length_a   1.000
_cell.length_b   1.000
_cell.length_c   1.000
_cell.angle_alpha   90.00
_cell.angle_beta   90.00
_cell.angle_gamma   90.00
#
_symmetry.space_group_name_H-M   'P 1'
#
loop_
_entity.id
_entity.type
_entity.pdbx_description
1 polymer ?
#
loop_
_entity_poly.entity_id
_entity_poly.type
_entity_poly.pdbx_seq_one_letter_code
_entity_poly.pdbx_strand_id
1 'polypeptide(L)'
;MVCAPKQLELAKRPQNLPAINRLFAPWSYFIDTTYAVGPRECHDPNHPIGRNDDIMWKIRLSDYARDIFGIFGSECGREWALPHSDFFEGLVAVSGRYYHNLKPDEFGATVIPFFEMVYHDCQICYGKYGYSADKAAEFVAHHVLCARPLYYHSFPDHLYWKSTGKREKQQTPVPDVACYTRSDNGWADGVHPLDVFIKNTYEVLGPLHSVTAHDTLSNLKFLTEDFTLRQATYGRSKDATTVIVNFGTKDAQVESTLGGKVTLPPWGFVIEGPRFAAFHARRWNGQDYGTGALFTLRPMNKKDLKDADRIRIFHAFGPETIKWKGNLYKVQREMVIRVL
;
A
#
# COMPACT_ATOMS: atom_id res chain seq x y z
N MET A 1 31.49 3.86 -2.05
CA MET A 1 30.35 3.73 -2.99
C MET A 1 30.92 3.75 -4.40
N VAL A 2 30.42 2.90 -5.30
CA VAL A 2 30.87 2.87 -6.70
C VAL A 2 30.12 3.95 -7.47
N CYS A 3 30.79 4.74 -8.32
CA CYS A 3 30.13 5.75 -9.15
C CYS A 3 29.29 5.10 -10.28
N ALA A 4 28.28 5.80 -10.76
CA ALA A 4 27.29 5.24 -11.66
C ALA A 4 27.86 4.65 -12.99
N PRO A 5 28.84 5.24 -13.67
CA PRO A 5 29.49 4.61 -14.82
C PRO A 5 30.07 3.23 -14.52
N LYS A 6 30.74 3.13 -13.37
CA LYS A 6 31.35 1.87 -12.93
C LYS A 6 30.33 0.84 -12.47
N GLN A 7 29.19 1.27 -11.93
CA GLN A 7 28.09 0.36 -11.61
C GLN A 7 27.59 -0.35 -12.87
N LEU A 8 27.36 0.38 -13.95
CA LEU A 8 26.94 -0.21 -15.22
C LEU A 8 28.01 -1.13 -15.82
N GLU A 9 29.27 -0.72 -15.79
CA GLU A 9 30.38 -1.58 -16.25
C GLU A 9 30.42 -2.90 -15.47
N LEU A 10 30.27 -2.84 -14.15
CA LEU A 10 30.26 -4.01 -13.28
C LEU A 10 29.01 -4.89 -13.52
N ALA A 11 27.85 -4.27 -13.70
CA ALA A 11 26.59 -4.97 -13.96
C ALA A 11 26.66 -5.80 -15.24
N LYS A 12 27.35 -5.30 -16.28
CA LYS A 12 27.51 -5.96 -17.58
C LYS A 12 28.51 -7.12 -17.59
N ARG A 13 29.29 -7.31 -16.53
CA ARG A 13 30.26 -8.42 -16.48
C ARG A 13 29.56 -9.76 -16.55
N PRO A 14 30.12 -10.77 -17.26
CA PRO A 14 29.51 -12.09 -17.44
C PRO A 14 29.12 -12.80 -16.13
N GLN A 15 29.85 -12.49 -15.04
CA GLN A 15 29.63 -13.06 -13.69
C GLN A 15 28.61 -12.27 -12.84
N ASN A 16 28.03 -11.17 -13.35
CA ASN A 16 27.06 -10.35 -12.64
C ASN A 16 25.63 -10.54 -13.22
N LEU A 17 24.93 -9.49 -13.65
CA LEU A 17 23.54 -9.60 -14.11
C LEU A 17 23.34 -10.69 -15.21
N PRO A 18 24.25 -10.87 -16.20
CA PRO A 18 24.14 -11.96 -17.14
C PRO A 18 24.19 -13.35 -16.48
N ALA A 19 25.01 -13.54 -15.45
CA ALA A 19 25.04 -14.82 -14.72
C ALA A 19 23.75 -15.06 -13.93
N ILE A 20 23.21 -14.04 -13.28
CA ILE A 20 21.95 -14.11 -12.55
C ILE A 20 20.83 -14.54 -13.47
N ASN A 21 20.72 -13.90 -14.64
CA ASN A 21 19.70 -14.26 -15.62
C ASN A 21 19.86 -15.70 -16.11
N ARG A 22 21.07 -16.13 -16.43
CA ARG A 22 21.33 -17.49 -16.91
C ARG A 22 21.03 -18.55 -15.85
N LEU A 23 21.31 -18.27 -14.56
CA LEU A 23 21.17 -19.25 -13.47
C LEU A 23 19.74 -19.34 -12.92
N PHE A 24 19.03 -18.22 -12.86
CA PHE A 24 17.74 -18.13 -12.17
C PHE A 24 16.57 -17.75 -13.08
N ALA A 25 16.84 -17.21 -14.29
CA ALA A 25 15.83 -16.73 -15.24
C ALA A 25 14.68 -15.94 -14.60
N PRO A 26 14.95 -14.95 -13.74
CA PRO A 26 13.89 -14.17 -13.09
C PRO A 26 13.19 -13.29 -14.12
N TRP A 27 11.90 -13.09 -13.94
CA TRP A 27 11.09 -12.19 -14.80
C TRP A 27 11.07 -10.77 -14.30
N SER A 28 11.57 -10.53 -13.12
CA SER A 28 11.65 -9.21 -12.49
C SER A 28 12.95 -9.10 -11.71
N TYR A 29 13.55 -7.94 -11.73
CA TYR A 29 14.76 -7.67 -11.00
C TYR A 29 14.70 -6.35 -10.23
N PHE A 30 15.22 -6.36 -9.02
CA PHE A 30 15.30 -5.21 -8.15
C PHE A 30 16.77 -4.89 -7.86
N ILE A 31 17.18 -3.65 -8.16
CA ILE A 31 18.49 -3.15 -7.73
C ILE A 31 18.24 -2.14 -6.61
N ASP A 32 18.68 -2.50 -5.42
CA ASP A 32 18.54 -1.68 -4.24
C ASP A 32 19.30 -0.35 -4.36
N THR A 33 18.79 0.69 -3.71
CA THR A 33 19.40 2.02 -3.56
C THR A 33 19.69 2.83 -4.83
N THR A 34 19.38 2.34 -6.04
CA THR A 34 19.70 3.05 -7.30
C THR A 34 19.12 4.47 -7.30
N TYR A 35 17.89 4.62 -6.82
CA TYR A 35 17.20 5.91 -6.78
C TYR A 35 17.13 6.54 -5.38
N ALA A 36 17.34 5.75 -4.33
CA ALA A 36 17.30 6.22 -2.95
C ALA A 36 18.38 7.29 -2.68
N VAL A 37 19.51 7.13 -3.32
CA VAL A 37 20.60 8.09 -3.22
C VAL A 37 20.44 9.16 -4.30
N GLY A 38 20.47 10.44 -3.89
CA GLY A 38 20.43 11.58 -4.81
C GLY A 38 21.58 11.57 -5.81
N PRO A 39 21.46 12.31 -6.92
CA PRO A 39 22.51 12.43 -7.91
C PRO A 39 23.80 12.95 -7.29
N ARG A 40 24.92 12.36 -7.67
CA ARG A 40 26.26 12.65 -7.12
C ARG A 40 27.22 13.05 -8.19
N GLU A 41 28.25 13.77 -7.78
CA GLU A 41 29.43 14.08 -8.60
C GLU A 41 30.53 13.04 -8.33
N CYS A 42 31.30 12.71 -9.34
CA CYS A 42 32.54 11.94 -9.21
C CYS A 42 33.72 12.76 -9.74
N HIS A 43 34.69 12.94 -8.90
CA HIS A 43 35.90 13.73 -9.23
C HIS A 43 37.11 12.86 -9.59
N ASP A 44 36.90 11.55 -9.79
CA ASP A 44 37.97 10.67 -10.26
C ASP A 44 38.41 11.11 -11.67
N PRO A 45 39.71 11.38 -11.89
CA PRO A 45 40.20 11.88 -13.18
C PRO A 45 39.93 10.92 -14.36
N ASN A 46 39.76 9.62 -14.09
CA ASN A 46 39.50 8.63 -15.15
C ASN A 46 38.03 8.55 -15.56
N HIS A 47 37.10 9.08 -14.73
CA HIS A 47 35.67 9.06 -15.01
C HIS A 47 34.94 10.20 -14.26
N PRO A 48 35.34 11.45 -14.48
CA PRO A 48 34.65 12.58 -13.85
C PRO A 48 33.24 12.69 -14.41
N ILE A 49 32.27 12.86 -13.51
CA ILE A 49 30.85 13.06 -13.88
C ILE A 49 30.21 14.10 -12.99
N GLY A 50 29.30 14.89 -13.58
CA GLY A 50 28.39 15.75 -12.89
C GLY A 50 27.11 15.02 -12.44
N ARG A 51 26.22 15.71 -11.72
CA ARG A 51 24.98 15.15 -11.21
C ARG A 51 24.03 14.69 -12.31
N ASN A 52 23.95 15.42 -13.42
CA ASN A 52 23.13 15.03 -14.57
C ASN A 52 23.67 13.76 -15.24
N ASP A 53 25.01 13.63 -15.32
CA ASP A 53 25.62 12.42 -15.84
C ASP A 53 25.32 11.21 -14.95
N ASP A 54 25.35 11.39 -13.62
CA ASP A 54 25.00 10.33 -12.66
C ASP A 54 23.56 9.83 -12.88
N ILE A 55 22.60 10.74 -13.11
CA ILE A 55 21.24 10.39 -13.49
C ILE A 55 21.23 9.56 -14.77
N MET A 56 21.91 10.03 -15.83
CA MET A 56 21.96 9.34 -17.10
C MET A 56 22.58 7.94 -17.02
N TRP A 57 23.59 7.75 -16.16
CA TRP A 57 24.18 6.43 -15.94
C TRP A 57 23.26 5.50 -15.15
N LYS A 58 22.52 6.02 -14.18
CA LYS A 58 21.48 5.27 -13.45
C LYS A 58 20.35 4.83 -14.37
N ILE A 59 19.91 5.70 -15.28
CA ILE A 59 18.96 5.38 -16.34
C ILE A 59 19.48 4.23 -17.22
N ARG A 60 20.71 4.33 -17.70
CA ARG A 60 21.33 3.28 -18.52
C ARG A 60 21.44 1.94 -17.79
N LEU A 61 21.70 1.97 -16.48
CA LEU A 61 21.71 0.76 -15.65
C LEU A 61 20.31 0.14 -15.54
N SER A 62 19.30 0.97 -15.35
CA SER A 62 17.90 0.55 -15.28
C SER A 62 17.44 -0.07 -16.59
N ASP A 63 17.68 0.59 -17.71
CA ASP A 63 17.34 0.08 -19.05
C ASP A 63 18.06 -1.24 -19.32
N TYR A 64 19.34 -1.35 -19.00
CA TYR A 64 20.10 -2.59 -19.16
C TYR A 64 19.54 -3.73 -18.30
N ALA A 65 19.16 -3.46 -17.06
CA ALA A 65 18.55 -4.47 -16.20
C ALA A 65 17.17 -4.89 -16.74
N ARG A 66 16.36 -3.93 -17.22
CA ARG A 66 15.06 -4.20 -17.82
C ARG A 66 15.17 -5.00 -19.11
N ASP A 67 16.16 -4.70 -19.94
CA ASP A 67 16.43 -5.46 -21.19
C ASP A 67 16.76 -6.94 -20.90
N ILE A 68 17.45 -7.23 -19.80
CA ILE A 68 17.80 -8.60 -19.40
C ILE A 68 16.64 -9.35 -18.76
N PHE A 69 15.91 -8.69 -17.84
CA PHE A 69 14.94 -9.36 -16.96
C PHE A 69 13.48 -9.10 -17.32
N GLY A 70 13.19 -8.13 -18.16
CA GLY A 70 11.83 -7.75 -18.58
C GLY A 70 11.18 -6.72 -17.66
N ILE A 71 11.13 -6.95 -16.35
CA ILE A 71 10.58 -6.04 -15.35
C ILE A 71 11.68 -5.57 -14.40
N PHE A 72 11.77 -4.28 -14.19
CA PHE A 72 12.79 -3.67 -13.34
C PHE A 72 12.23 -2.67 -12.34
N GLY A 73 12.75 -2.67 -11.14
CA GLY A 73 12.43 -1.69 -10.11
C GLY A 73 13.58 -1.39 -9.16
N SER A 74 13.39 -0.37 -8.35
CA SER A 74 14.36 0.05 -7.34
C SER A 74 13.70 0.75 -6.16
N GLU A 75 14.49 0.94 -5.11
CA GLU A 75 14.11 1.66 -3.91
C GLU A 75 13.97 3.17 -4.18
N CYS A 76 12.96 3.78 -3.58
CA CYS A 76 12.73 5.22 -3.54
C CYS A 76 12.59 5.88 -4.91
N GLY A 77 11.48 5.64 -5.57
CA GLY A 77 11.15 6.18 -6.88
C GLY A 77 11.35 7.69 -7.03
N ARG A 78 11.74 8.07 -8.24
CA ARG A 78 11.94 9.46 -8.65
C ARG A 78 11.28 9.69 -10.01
N GLU A 79 10.85 10.92 -10.27
CA GLU A 79 10.17 11.30 -11.50
C GLU A 79 10.98 11.00 -12.78
N TRP A 80 12.28 11.24 -12.78
CA TRP A 80 13.13 10.95 -13.93
C TRP A 80 13.36 9.45 -14.19
N ALA A 81 13.03 8.59 -13.22
CA ALA A 81 13.16 7.14 -13.35
C ALA A 81 11.89 6.47 -13.89
N LEU A 82 10.76 7.17 -13.96
CA LEU A 82 9.47 6.62 -14.38
C LEU A 82 9.52 5.89 -15.74
N PRO A 83 10.11 6.45 -16.81
CA PRO A 83 10.16 5.74 -18.10
C PRO A 83 11.07 4.51 -18.11
N HIS A 84 11.90 4.35 -17.06
CA HIS A 84 12.99 3.39 -17.01
C HIS A 84 12.81 2.34 -15.90
N SER A 85 11.65 2.33 -15.25
CA SER A 85 11.29 1.39 -14.18
C SER A 85 9.82 1.04 -14.25
N ASP A 86 9.48 -0.17 -13.85
CA ASP A 86 8.10 -0.69 -13.86
C ASP A 86 7.49 -0.60 -12.45
N PHE A 87 8.31 -0.53 -11.41
CA PHE A 87 7.84 -0.38 -10.03
C PHE A 87 8.86 0.30 -9.11
N PHE A 88 8.35 0.91 -8.04
CA PHE A 88 9.16 1.49 -6.98
C PHE A 88 8.81 0.90 -5.60
N GLU A 89 9.84 0.57 -4.84
CA GLU A 89 9.70 0.36 -3.41
C GLU A 89 9.75 1.73 -2.73
N GLY A 90 8.57 2.26 -2.42
CA GLY A 90 8.39 3.57 -1.84
C GLY A 90 8.82 4.73 -2.73
N LEU A 91 8.74 5.91 -2.17
CA LEU A 91 9.13 7.17 -2.80
C LEU A 91 10.14 7.89 -1.92
N VAL A 92 10.93 8.77 -2.52
CA VAL A 92 11.80 9.65 -1.76
C VAL A 92 10.95 10.56 -0.88
N ALA A 93 11.20 10.49 0.43
CA ALA A 93 10.56 11.37 1.39
C ALA A 93 11.49 12.49 1.82
N VAL A 94 10.94 13.68 2.02
CA VAL A 94 11.69 14.81 2.55
C VAL A 94 12.03 14.55 4.02
N SER A 95 13.31 14.67 4.38
CA SER A 95 13.79 14.57 5.78
C SER A 95 13.38 13.29 6.52
N GLY A 96 13.27 12.15 5.82
CA GLY A 96 12.85 10.89 6.43
C GLY A 96 11.41 10.89 6.97
N ARG A 97 10.63 11.90 6.64
CA ARG A 97 9.24 12.00 7.01
C ARG A 97 8.38 11.30 5.98
N TYR A 98 7.53 10.44 6.46
CA TYR A 98 6.60 9.67 5.66
C TYR A 98 5.17 10.19 5.88
N TYR A 99 4.20 9.45 5.39
CA TYR A 99 2.79 9.76 5.51
C TYR A 99 2.31 10.07 6.93
N HIS A 100 2.88 9.43 7.92
CA HIS A 100 2.49 9.57 9.33
C HIS A 100 2.81 10.94 9.94
N ASN A 101 3.47 11.82 9.23
CA ASN A 101 3.66 13.20 9.66
C ASN A 101 2.54 14.10 9.12
N LEU A 102 1.32 13.85 9.59
CA LEU A 102 0.13 14.60 9.19
C LEU A 102 -0.06 15.92 9.92
N LYS A 103 0.74 16.21 10.94
CA LYS A 103 0.62 17.51 11.62
C LYS A 103 0.88 18.59 10.58
N PRO A 104 -0.03 19.57 10.45
CA PRO A 104 0.28 20.79 9.70
C PRO A 104 1.63 21.32 10.19
N ASP A 105 2.46 21.75 9.26
CA ASP A 105 3.65 22.50 9.64
C ASP A 105 3.26 23.86 10.21
N GLU A 106 4.23 24.68 10.53
CA GLU A 106 4.01 26.05 11.03
C GLU A 106 3.22 26.94 10.05
N PHE A 107 3.13 26.55 8.78
CA PHE A 107 2.35 27.25 7.75
C PHE A 107 0.95 26.64 7.56
N GLY A 108 0.57 25.62 8.34
CA GLY A 108 -0.71 24.93 8.20
C GLY A 108 -0.79 23.97 7.02
N ALA A 109 0.34 23.65 6.37
CA ALA A 109 0.37 22.73 5.25
C ALA A 109 0.12 21.28 5.67
N THR A 110 -0.44 20.49 4.77
CA THR A 110 -0.61 19.05 4.97
C THR A 110 -0.03 18.26 3.80
N VAL A 111 0.36 17.01 4.06
CA VAL A 111 0.88 16.11 3.03
C VAL A 111 -0.26 15.62 2.15
N ILE A 112 -0.07 15.69 0.85
CA ILE A 112 -0.97 15.10 -0.16
C ILE A 112 -0.23 14.01 -0.93
N PRO A 113 -0.92 13.01 -1.47
CA PRO A 113 -0.32 11.97 -2.31
C PRO A 113 -0.07 12.47 -3.73
N PHE A 114 0.79 13.48 -3.87
CA PHE A 114 1.00 14.16 -5.14
C PHE A 114 1.53 13.23 -6.24
N PHE A 115 2.39 12.28 -5.87
CA PHE A 115 2.91 11.30 -6.82
C PHE A 115 1.78 10.43 -7.40
N GLU A 116 0.89 9.92 -6.55
CA GLU A 116 -0.26 9.13 -6.97
C GLU A 116 -1.26 9.95 -7.81
N MET A 117 -1.43 11.24 -7.48
CA MET A 117 -2.29 12.13 -8.27
C MET A 117 -1.81 12.30 -9.72
N VAL A 118 -0.50 12.13 -9.95
CA VAL A 118 0.10 12.32 -11.28
C VAL A 118 0.39 10.98 -11.97
N TYR A 119 0.81 9.97 -11.24
CA TYR A 119 1.43 8.77 -11.82
C TYR A 119 0.81 7.44 -11.36
N HIS A 120 -0.33 7.44 -10.67
CA HIS A 120 -0.91 6.21 -10.12
C HIS A 120 -1.19 5.15 -11.19
N ASP A 121 -1.68 5.57 -12.34
CA ASP A 121 -2.01 4.71 -13.51
C ASP A 121 -0.80 4.33 -14.37
N CYS A 122 0.37 4.90 -14.09
CA CYS A 122 1.58 4.72 -14.89
C CYS A 122 2.65 3.91 -14.19
N GLN A 123 2.62 3.84 -12.85
CA GLN A 123 3.73 3.31 -12.06
C GLN A 123 3.22 2.50 -10.87
N ILE A 124 3.68 1.26 -10.74
CA ILE A 124 3.45 0.47 -9.53
C ILE A 124 4.34 1.01 -8.41
N CYS A 125 3.70 1.47 -7.35
CA CYS A 125 4.39 1.91 -6.15
C CYS A 125 3.88 1.09 -4.98
N TYR A 126 4.77 0.45 -4.23
CA TYR A 126 4.37 -0.32 -3.05
C TYR A 126 5.17 0.09 -1.83
N GLY A 127 4.55 -0.05 -0.68
CA GLY A 127 5.14 0.16 0.61
C GLY A 127 5.95 1.43 0.80
N LYS A 128 6.53 1.48 1.94
CA LYS A 128 7.68 2.28 2.36
C LYS A 128 8.16 1.69 3.67
N TYR A 129 9.42 1.40 3.76
CA TYR A 129 10.00 0.99 5.03
C TYR A 129 10.34 2.19 5.93
N GLY A 130 10.65 1.91 7.18
CA GLY A 130 11.07 2.93 8.14
C GLY A 130 9.95 3.57 8.94
N TYR A 131 8.76 2.99 8.99
CA TYR A 131 7.75 3.38 9.95
C TYR A 131 7.82 2.53 11.23
N SER A 132 7.32 3.07 12.33
CA SER A 132 7.27 2.35 13.59
C SER A 132 6.05 1.44 13.66
N ALA A 133 6.19 0.26 14.28
CA ALA A 133 5.09 -0.69 14.45
C ALA A 133 3.90 -0.12 15.24
N ASP A 134 4.17 0.83 16.14
CA ASP A 134 3.15 1.59 16.88
C ASP A 134 2.29 2.52 16.01
N LYS A 135 2.64 2.67 14.75
CA LYS A 135 1.90 3.47 13.76
C LYS A 135 1.33 2.64 12.61
N ALA A 136 1.19 1.34 12.80
CA ALA A 136 0.75 0.44 11.74
C ALA A 136 -0.65 0.78 11.20
N ALA A 137 -1.60 1.17 12.06
CA ALA A 137 -2.93 1.55 11.63
C ALA A 137 -2.91 2.81 10.76
N GLU A 138 -2.14 3.83 11.16
CA GLU A 138 -1.90 5.03 10.36
C GLU A 138 -1.26 4.70 9.03
N PHE A 139 -0.23 3.85 9.03
CA PHE A 139 0.48 3.45 7.82
C PHE A 139 -0.44 2.71 6.84
N VAL A 140 -1.25 1.75 7.33
CA VAL A 140 -2.26 1.06 6.52
C VAL A 140 -3.30 2.05 5.97
N ALA A 141 -3.77 2.99 6.77
CA ALA A 141 -4.74 4.01 6.34
C ALA A 141 -4.20 4.86 5.17
N HIS A 142 -2.92 5.24 5.19
CA HIS A 142 -2.29 5.92 4.05
C HIS A 142 -2.20 5.04 2.81
N HIS A 143 -1.89 3.75 2.96
CA HIS A 143 -1.85 2.80 1.85
C HIS A 143 -3.25 2.60 1.24
N VAL A 144 -4.29 2.56 2.08
CA VAL A 144 -5.68 2.52 1.63
C VAL A 144 -6.03 3.78 0.82
N LEU A 145 -5.69 4.98 1.34
CA LEU A 145 -5.97 6.24 0.63
C LEU A 145 -5.26 6.29 -0.74
N CYS A 146 -4.02 5.83 -0.80
CA CYS A 146 -3.19 5.83 -2.01
C CYS A 146 -3.41 4.60 -2.92
N ALA A 147 -4.30 3.68 -2.55
CA ALA A 147 -4.50 2.38 -3.21
C ALA A 147 -3.18 1.63 -3.46
N ARG A 148 -2.24 1.73 -2.53
CA ARG A 148 -0.88 1.23 -2.65
C ARG A 148 -0.71 -0.09 -1.89
N PRO A 149 -0.13 -1.15 -2.50
CA PRO A 149 0.22 -2.37 -1.77
C PRO A 149 1.21 -2.11 -0.65
N LEU A 150 1.11 -2.88 0.44
CA LEU A 150 2.07 -2.86 1.52
C LEU A 150 3.38 -3.54 1.14
N TYR A 151 4.42 -3.10 1.82
CA TYR A 151 5.72 -3.75 1.86
C TYR A 151 5.98 -4.25 3.28
N TYR A 152 6.17 -5.56 3.43
CA TYR A 152 6.23 -6.21 4.75
C TYR A 152 7.63 -6.33 5.33
N HIS A 153 8.66 -5.92 4.61
CA HIS A 153 10.06 -5.99 5.03
C HIS A 153 10.35 -5.26 6.33
N SER A 154 9.71 -4.13 6.55
CA SER A 154 9.87 -3.33 7.77
C SER A 154 8.98 -3.76 8.92
N PHE A 155 8.20 -4.81 8.72
CA PHE A 155 7.36 -5.32 9.78
C PHE A 155 8.21 -6.00 10.84
N PRO A 156 7.77 -6.00 12.10
CA PRO A 156 8.69 -6.22 13.21
C PRO A 156 9.51 -7.49 13.03
N ASP A 157 10.80 -7.35 12.79
CA ASP A 157 11.75 -8.45 12.64
C ASP A 157 11.63 -9.46 13.77
N HIS A 158 11.30 -9.03 15.00
CA HIS A 158 11.16 -9.91 16.14
C HIS A 158 10.00 -10.90 16.03
N LEU A 159 9.06 -10.67 15.14
CA LEU A 159 7.99 -11.62 14.87
C LEU A 159 8.45 -12.80 14.01
N TYR A 160 9.47 -12.62 13.19
CA TYR A 160 10.02 -13.66 12.32
C TYR A 160 11.44 -14.07 12.65
N TRP A 161 12.28 -13.09 12.99
CA TRP A 161 13.68 -13.33 13.18
C TRP A 161 13.97 -13.48 14.67
N LYS A 162 14.64 -14.54 15.05
CA LYS A 162 15.30 -14.58 16.35
C LYS A 162 16.39 -13.52 16.29
N SER A 163 16.04 -12.31 16.68
CA SER A 163 16.95 -11.22 16.61
C SER A 163 18.02 -11.35 17.68
N THR A 164 19.21 -10.97 17.33
CA THR A 164 20.34 -10.92 18.24
C THR A 164 20.59 -9.47 18.63
N GLY A 165 20.47 -9.17 19.91
CA GLY A 165 20.96 -7.92 20.51
C GLY A 165 20.12 -6.66 20.18
N LYS A 166 20.58 -5.77 19.32
CA LYS A 166 19.96 -4.43 19.16
C LYS A 166 18.53 -4.45 18.63
N ARG A 167 18.13 -5.49 17.90
CA ARG A 167 16.78 -5.64 17.34
C ARG A 167 15.78 -6.21 18.34
N GLU A 168 16.21 -6.94 19.35
CA GLU A 168 15.33 -7.46 20.42
C GLU A 168 14.57 -6.37 21.19
N LYS A 169 15.08 -5.15 21.18
CA LYS A 169 14.40 -3.98 21.79
C LYS A 169 13.29 -3.39 20.92
N GLN A 170 13.14 -3.86 19.69
CA GLN A 170 12.05 -3.48 18.78
C GLN A 170 10.87 -4.47 18.88
N GLN A 171 10.36 -4.73 19.96
CA GLN A 171 9.06 -4.45 20.44
C GLN A 171 7.90 -5.40 20.14
N THR A 172 7.29 -5.80 21.19
CA THR A 172 5.91 -6.31 21.32
C THR A 172 4.96 -5.54 20.38
N PRO A 173 4.03 -6.25 19.73
CA PRO A 173 2.94 -5.59 18.99
C PRO A 173 2.23 -4.59 19.92
N VAL A 174 2.19 -3.33 19.53
CA VAL A 174 1.49 -2.27 20.25
C VAL A 174 0.02 -2.24 19.83
N PRO A 175 -0.88 -1.57 20.60
CA PRO A 175 -2.32 -1.58 20.35
C PRO A 175 -2.72 -1.22 18.91
N ASP A 176 -1.95 -0.37 18.25
CA ASP A 176 -2.15 0.07 16.88
C ASP A 176 -2.06 -1.08 15.87
N VAL A 177 -1.12 -1.99 16.08
CA VAL A 177 -0.95 -3.19 15.25
C VAL A 177 -2.01 -4.21 15.59
N ALA A 178 -2.46 -4.27 16.83
CA ALA A 178 -3.35 -5.29 17.34
C ALA A 178 -4.66 -5.41 16.55
N CYS A 179 -5.20 -4.30 16.03
CA CYS A 179 -6.44 -4.35 15.24
C CYS A 179 -6.29 -5.20 13.97
N TYR A 180 -5.11 -5.20 13.34
CA TYR A 180 -4.84 -6.00 12.14
C TYR A 180 -4.26 -7.38 12.45
N THR A 181 -3.82 -7.63 13.68
CA THR A 181 -3.33 -8.95 14.12
C THR A 181 -4.38 -9.78 14.83
N ARG A 182 -5.57 -9.21 15.10
CA ARG A 182 -6.65 -9.90 15.83
C ARG A 182 -7.54 -10.72 14.90
N SER A 183 -8.13 -11.74 15.50
CA SER A 183 -9.23 -12.52 14.97
C SER A 183 -10.17 -12.84 16.12
N ASP A 184 -11.36 -12.23 16.13
CA ASP A 184 -12.28 -12.33 17.25
C ASP A 184 -13.02 -13.67 17.30
N ASN A 185 -12.93 -14.47 16.26
CA ASN A 185 -13.56 -15.79 16.12
C ASN A 185 -12.58 -16.96 16.14
N GLY A 186 -11.35 -16.71 16.54
CA GLY A 186 -10.32 -17.75 16.70
C GLY A 186 -9.74 -18.33 15.41
N TRP A 187 -10.08 -17.83 14.21
CA TRP A 187 -9.54 -18.37 12.97
C TRP A 187 -8.02 -18.25 12.85
N ALA A 188 -7.43 -17.36 13.61
CA ALA A 188 -6.00 -17.13 13.65
C ALA A 188 -5.30 -17.83 14.85
N ASP A 189 -6.01 -18.68 15.58
CA ASP A 189 -5.42 -19.42 16.69
C ASP A 189 -4.26 -20.28 16.21
N GLY A 190 -3.08 -20.09 16.84
CA GLY A 190 -1.85 -20.75 16.45
C GLY A 190 -1.15 -20.18 15.20
N VAL A 191 -1.74 -19.18 14.55
CA VAL A 191 -1.13 -18.45 13.43
C VAL A 191 -0.24 -17.34 13.98
N HIS A 192 0.93 -17.18 13.38
CA HIS A 192 1.84 -16.09 13.78
C HIS A 192 1.19 -14.72 13.56
N PRO A 193 1.28 -13.76 14.51
CA PRO A 193 0.63 -12.46 14.39
C PRO A 193 0.95 -11.69 13.11
N LEU A 194 2.18 -11.83 12.58
CA LEU A 194 2.54 -11.19 11.32
C LEU A 194 1.81 -11.82 10.13
N ASP A 195 1.58 -13.14 10.14
CA ASP A 195 0.80 -13.80 9.08
C ASP A 195 -0.65 -13.36 9.09
N VAL A 196 -1.23 -13.16 10.29
CA VAL A 196 -2.56 -12.58 10.47
C VAL A 196 -2.60 -11.15 9.92
N PHE A 197 -1.61 -10.34 10.26
CA PHE A 197 -1.48 -8.98 9.75
C PHE A 197 -1.36 -8.96 8.21
N ILE A 198 -0.48 -9.78 7.64
CA ILE A 198 -0.32 -9.90 6.19
C ILE A 198 -1.66 -10.27 5.55
N LYS A 199 -2.34 -11.28 6.09
CA LYS A 199 -3.63 -11.73 5.55
C LYS A 199 -4.68 -10.62 5.61
N ASN A 200 -4.86 -9.97 6.75
CA ASN A 200 -5.87 -8.95 6.95
C ASN A 200 -5.63 -7.71 6.07
N THR A 201 -4.39 -7.26 5.96
CA THR A 201 -4.03 -6.10 5.14
C THR A 201 -4.02 -6.42 3.65
N TYR A 202 -3.56 -7.62 3.25
CA TYR A 202 -3.58 -8.06 1.87
C TYR A 202 -5.02 -8.17 1.32
N GLU A 203 -5.96 -8.66 2.10
CA GLU A 203 -7.38 -8.77 1.67
C GLU A 203 -8.02 -7.40 1.40
N VAL A 204 -7.44 -6.33 1.91
CA VAL A 204 -7.85 -4.95 1.59
C VAL A 204 -7.04 -4.39 0.43
N LEU A 205 -5.72 -4.35 0.59
CA LEU A 205 -4.83 -3.57 -0.29
C LEU A 205 -4.56 -4.27 -1.63
N GLY A 206 -4.44 -5.60 -1.64
CA GLY A 206 -4.24 -6.35 -2.88
C GLY A 206 -5.43 -6.21 -3.85
N PRO A 207 -6.68 -6.50 -3.44
CA PRO A 207 -7.85 -6.29 -4.30
C PRO A 207 -8.09 -4.82 -4.67
N LEU A 208 -7.88 -3.88 -3.73
CA LEU A 208 -8.00 -2.45 -4.03
C LEU A 208 -7.03 -2.05 -5.15
N HIS A 209 -5.75 -2.37 -5.00
CA HIS A 209 -4.75 -2.09 -6.03
C HIS A 209 -5.10 -2.78 -7.35
N SER A 210 -5.53 -4.04 -7.32
CA SER A 210 -5.90 -4.78 -8.53
C SER A 210 -7.04 -4.12 -9.35
N VAL A 211 -7.97 -3.44 -8.69
CA VAL A 211 -9.08 -2.76 -9.38
C VAL A 211 -8.79 -1.30 -9.74
N THR A 212 -7.73 -0.70 -9.18
CA THR A 212 -7.39 0.71 -9.40
C THR A 212 -6.05 0.93 -10.12
N ALA A 213 -5.23 -0.10 -10.31
CA ALA A 213 -3.85 0.03 -10.80
C ALA A 213 -3.72 0.73 -12.17
N HIS A 214 -4.76 0.71 -12.99
CA HIS A 214 -4.79 1.38 -14.29
C HIS A 214 -5.66 2.64 -14.30
N ASP A 215 -6.13 3.06 -13.13
CA ASP A 215 -6.99 4.24 -12.99
C ASP A 215 -6.18 5.44 -12.48
N THR A 216 -6.43 6.60 -13.05
CA THR A 216 -5.92 7.85 -12.48
C THR A 216 -6.55 8.10 -11.11
N LEU A 217 -5.78 8.65 -10.17
CA LEU A 217 -6.35 9.31 -8.99
C LEU A 217 -7.00 10.61 -9.46
N SER A 218 -8.27 10.54 -9.84
CA SER A 218 -9.00 11.62 -10.53
C SER A 218 -9.43 12.73 -9.58
N ASN A 219 -9.53 12.48 -8.29
CA ASN A 219 -9.94 13.45 -7.29
C ASN A 219 -9.43 13.12 -5.89
N LEU A 220 -8.97 14.14 -5.18
CA LEU A 220 -8.68 14.11 -3.76
C LEU A 220 -9.45 15.22 -3.07
N LYS A 221 -10.24 14.89 -2.07
CA LYS A 221 -11.01 15.86 -1.26
C LYS A 221 -10.66 15.75 0.21
N PHE A 222 -10.57 16.88 0.86
CA PHE A 222 -10.64 16.98 2.31
C PHE A 222 -12.10 17.24 2.70
N LEU A 223 -12.66 16.33 3.48
CA LEU A 223 -14.07 16.38 3.88
C LEU A 223 -14.28 17.17 5.18
N THR A 224 -13.19 17.52 5.87
CA THR A 224 -13.15 18.34 7.09
C THR A 224 -12.11 19.44 6.98
N GLU A 225 -12.32 20.55 7.69
CA GLU A 225 -11.43 21.72 7.69
C GLU A 225 -10.05 21.42 8.30
N ASP A 226 -9.97 20.44 9.20
CA ASP A 226 -8.72 19.97 9.83
C ASP A 226 -7.94 18.96 8.98
N PHE A 227 -8.42 18.69 7.74
CA PHE A 227 -7.80 17.76 6.77
C PHE A 227 -7.72 16.30 7.23
N THR A 228 -8.38 15.93 8.32
CA THR A 228 -8.28 14.57 8.86
C THR A 228 -9.20 13.57 8.18
N LEU A 229 -10.32 14.01 7.59
CA LEU A 229 -11.20 13.13 6.82
C LEU A 229 -10.95 13.35 5.34
N ARG A 230 -10.47 12.32 4.65
CA ARG A 230 -10.02 12.42 3.26
C ARG A 230 -10.72 11.44 2.36
N GLN A 231 -11.00 11.87 1.14
CA GLN A 231 -11.56 11.04 0.08
C GLN A 231 -10.66 11.07 -1.14
N ALA A 232 -10.31 9.89 -1.65
CA ALA A 232 -9.68 9.68 -2.94
C ALA A 232 -10.67 9.00 -3.90
N THR A 233 -10.62 9.35 -5.19
CA THR A 233 -11.41 8.71 -6.24
C THR A 233 -10.50 8.25 -7.35
N TYR A 234 -10.51 6.97 -7.65
CA TYR A 234 -9.77 6.32 -8.72
C TYR A 234 -10.69 6.03 -9.91
N GLY A 235 -10.24 6.38 -11.09
CA GLY A 235 -11.07 6.26 -12.29
C GLY A 235 -12.11 7.37 -12.43
N ARG A 236 -13.06 7.19 -13.33
CA ARG A 236 -14.07 8.20 -13.69
C ARG A 236 -15.45 7.57 -13.83
N SER A 237 -16.46 8.39 -13.68
CA SER A 237 -17.87 8.01 -13.90
C SER A 237 -18.33 6.86 -12.98
N LYS A 238 -19.21 6.00 -13.48
CA LYS A 238 -19.80 4.88 -12.72
C LYS A 238 -18.82 3.77 -12.32
N ASP A 239 -17.68 3.71 -12.99
CA ASP A 239 -16.67 2.66 -12.76
C ASP A 239 -15.62 3.10 -11.72
N ALA A 240 -15.74 4.31 -11.19
CA ALA A 240 -14.82 4.84 -10.20
C ALA A 240 -14.86 4.08 -8.88
N THR A 241 -13.70 3.92 -8.28
CA THR A 241 -13.54 3.44 -6.90
C THR A 241 -13.30 4.62 -5.98
N THR A 242 -14.14 4.78 -4.97
CA THR A 242 -14.03 5.82 -3.94
C THR A 242 -13.47 5.21 -2.67
N VAL A 243 -12.53 5.92 -2.07
CA VAL A 243 -11.89 5.57 -0.80
C VAL A 243 -12.04 6.75 0.16
N ILE A 244 -12.61 6.53 1.34
CA ILE A 244 -12.70 7.54 2.40
C ILE A 244 -11.96 7.00 3.61
N VAL A 245 -11.08 7.82 4.19
CA VAL A 245 -10.23 7.45 5.34
C VAL A 245 -10.31 8.51 6.42
N ASN A 246 -10.49 8.07 7.65
CA ASN A 246 -10.46 8.92 8.83
C ASN A 246 -9.07 8.90 9.48
N PHE A 247 -8.30 9.96 9.30
CA PHE A 247 -7.00 10.20 9.95
C PHE A 247 -7.13 10.94 11.30
N GLY A 248 -8.36 11.23 11.72
CA GLY A 248 -8.64 11.91 12.99
C GLY A 248 -8.55 10.98 14.18
N THR A 249 -8.60 11.57 15.37
CA THR A 249 -8.57 10.86 16.65
C THR A 249 -9.96 10.55 17.22
N LYS A 250 -11.01 10.95 16.52
CA LYS A 250 -12.42 10.72 16.87
C LYS A 250 -13.14 10.01 15.73
N ASP A 251 -14.28 9.44 16.04
CA ASP A 251 -15.18 8.87 15.04
C ASP A 251 -15.63 9.94 14.05
N ALA A 252 -15.65 9.59 12.78
CA ALA A 252 -16.16 10.44 11.70
C ALA A 252 -17.40 9.81 11.05
N GLN A 253 -18.38 10.66 10.69
CA GLN A 253 -19.57 10.24 9.96
C GLN A 253 -19.39 10.59 8.49
N VAL A 254 -19.67 9.61 7.62
CA VAL A 254 -19.63 9.80 6.17
C VAL A 254 -20.86 9.16 5.52
N GLU A 255 -21.24 9.67 4.36
CA GLU A 255 -22.21 9.02 3.49
C GLU A 255 -21.48 8.18 2.44
N SER A 256 -21.93 6.98 2.21
CA SER A 256 -21.37 6.08 1.21
C SER A 256 -22.49 5.43 0.37
N THR A 257 -22.16 5.05 -0.85
CA THR A 257 -23.13 4.52 -1.81
C THR A 257 -23.67 3.15 -1.38
N LEU A 258 -22.80 2.29 -0.87
CA LEU A 258 -23.15 0.92 -0.45
C LEU A 258 -23.49 0.85 1.04
N GLY A 259 -22.82 1.66 1.84
CA GLY A 259 -22.90 1.62 3.30
C GLY A 259 -23.95 2.59 3.89
N GLY A 260 -24.48 3.53 3.10
CA GLY A 260 -25.34 4.61 3.61
C GLY A 260 -24.58 5.48 4.62
N LYS A 261 -25.17 5.70 5.79
CA LYS A 261 -24.47 6.39 6.90
C LYS A 261 -23.45 5.46 7.53
N VAL A 262 -22.16 5.80 7.35
CA VAL A 262 -21.02 5.04 7.86
C VAL A 262 -20.35 5.79 8.99
N THR A 263 -19.97 5.08 10.06
CA THR A 263 -19.17 5.62 11.16
C THR A 263 -17.77 5.02 11.10
N LEU A 264 -16.78 5.84 10.82
CA LEU A 264 -15.37 5.46 10.73
C LEU A 264 -14.67 5.75 12.06
N PRO A 265 -14.08 4.75 12.75
CA PRO A 265 -13.21 5.02 13.89
C PRO A 265 -11.92 5.72 13.47
N PRO A 266 -11.06 6.16 14.39
CA PRO A 266 -9.69 6.55 14.07
C PRO A 266 -9.00 5.49 13.19
N TRP A 267 -8.37 5.93 12.10
CA TRP A 267 -7.74 5.06 11.07
C TRP A 267 -8.73 4.12 10.36
N GLY A 268 -10.04 4.31 10.57
CA GLY A 268 -11.08 3.60 9.83
C GLY A 268 -11.21 4.11 8.41
N PHE A 269 -11.78 3.26 7.56
CA PHE A 269 -11.98 3.56 6.14
C PHE A 269 -13.20 2.89 5.57
N VAL A 270 -13.65 3.40 4.44
CA VAL A 270 -14.60 2.73 3.55
C VAL A 270 -14.09 2.85 2.11
N ILE A 271 -14.14 1.73 1.39
CA ILE A 271 -13.77 1.58 -0.02
C ILE A 271 -15.00 1.11 -0.77
N GLU A 272 -15.36 1.80 -1.83
CA GLU A 272 -16.51 1.45 -2.65
C GLU A 272 -16.20 1.61 -4.12
N GLY A 273 -16.20 0.51 -4.82
CA GLY A 273 -16.06 0.42 -6.27
C GLY A 273 -16.95 -0.66 -6.85
N PRO A 274 -17.11 -0.70 -8.16
CA PRO A 274 -18.00 -1.68 -8.80
C PRO A 274 -17.56 -3.13 -8.55
N ARG A 275 -16.26 -3.39 -8.45
CA ARG A 275 -15.71 -4.76 -8.33
C ARG A 275 -15.05 -5.06 -6.99
N PHE A 276 -15.01 -4.09 -6.09
CA PHE A 276 -14.47 -4.26 -4.75
C PHE A 276 -15.09 -3.27 -3.78
N ALA A 277 -15.44 -3.76 -2.60
CA ALA A 277 -15.79 -2.94 -1.46
C ALA A 277 -15.10 -3.47 -0.20
N ALA A 278 -14.74 -2.56 0.70
CA ALA A 278 -14.19 -2.91 2.00
C ALA A 278 -14.47 -1.81 3.01
N PHE A 279 -14.51 -2.16 4.28
CA PHE A 279 -14.64 -1.17 5.33
C PHE A 279 -13.96 -1.63 6.63
N HIS A 280 -13.35 -0.68 7.33
CA HIS A 280 -13.08 -0.72 8.76
C HIS A 280 -13.94 0.35 9.40
N ALA A 281 -15.07 -0.05 9.95
CA ALA A 281 -16.12 0.87 10.42
C ALA A 281 -16.82 0.36 11.68
N ARG A 282 -17.35 1.29 12.49
CA ARG A 282 -18.25 0.99 13.61
C ARG A 282 -19.70 0.82 13.15
N ARG A 283 -20.07 1.44 12.04
CA ARG A 283 -21.39 1.31 11.41
C ARG A 283 -21.26 1.31 9.91
N TRP A 284 -21.91 0.36 9.26
CA TRP A 284 -21.97 0.26 7.80
C TRP A 284 -23.27 -0.43 7.39
N ASN A 285 -23.95 0.07 6.37
CA ASN A 285 -25.22 -0.46 5.82
C ASN A 285 -26.28 -0.72 6.90
N GLY A 286 -26.40 0.22 7.85
CA GLY A 286 -27.34 0.15 8.97
C GLY A 286 -26.99 -0.84 10.09
N GLN A 287 -25.91 -1.62 9.94
CA GLN A 287 -25.42 -2.55 10.96
C GLN A 287 -24.43 -1.85 11.89
N ASP A 288 -24.58 -2.05 13.20
CA ASP A 288 -23.63 -1.60 14.21
C ASP A 288 -22.61 -2.69 14.53
N TYR A 289 -21.33 -2.31 14.58
CA TYR A 289 -20.19 -3.20 14.84
C TYR A 289 -19.46 -2.85 16.16
N GLY A 290 -20.04 -2.06 17.02
CA GLY A 290 -19.47 -1.70 18.32
C GLY A 290 -18.13 -0.97 18.20
N THR A 291 -17.02 -1.64 18.55
CA THR A 291 -15.68 -1.08 18.45
C THR A 291 -15.14 -1.02 17.01
N GLY A 292 -15.81 -1.66 16.07
CA GLY A 292 -15.48 -1.71 14.65
C GLY A 292 -15.27 -3.11 14.13
N ALA A 293 -15.56 -3.30 12.84
CA ALA A 293 -15.29 -4.53 12.10
C ALA A 293 -14.60 -4.23 10.78
N LEU A 294 -13.84 -5.20 10.27
CA LEU A 294 -13.25 -5.16 8.95
C LEU A 294 -13.78 -6.27 8.09
N PHE A 295 -14.41 -5.87 6.98
CA PHE A 295 -14.91 -6.75 5.93
C PHE A 295 -14.41 -6.31 4.56
N THR A 296 -14.28 -7.30 3.66
CA THR A 296 -14.11 -7.05 2.23
C THR A 296 -15.12 -7.85 1.42
N LEU A 297 -15.59 -7.29 0.31
CA LEU A 297 -16.54 -7.89 -0.60
C LEU A 297 -16.00 -7.80 -2.02
N ARG A 298 -16.04 -8.91 -2.76
CA ARG A 298 -15.69 -8.93 -4.19
C ARG A 298 -16.55 -9.94 -4.95
N PRO A 299 -16.97 -9.60 -6.17
CA PRO A 299 -17.70 -10.53 -7.00
C PRO A 299 -16.80 -11.71 -7.43
N MET A 300 -17.37 -12.90 -7.53
CA MET A 300 -16.66 -14.10 -8.00
C MET A 300 -16.64 -14.24 -9.52
N ASN A 301 -17.28 -13.32 -10.21
CA ASN A 301 -17.33 -13.22 -11.66
C ASN A 301 -16.91 -11.79 -12.08
N LYS A 302 -16.92 -11.51 -13.37
CA LYS A 302 -16.55 -10.18 -13.91
C LYS A 302 -17.66 -9.12 -13.77
N LYS A 303 -18.80 -9.45 -13.12
CA LYS A 303 -19.91 -8.51 -12.89
C LYS A 303 -19.57 -7.53 -11.77
N ASP A 304 -20.29 -6.43 -11.74
CA ASP A 304 -20.24 -5.49 -10.61
C ASP A 304 -20.87 -6.09 -9.35
N LEU A 305 -20.47 -5.62 -8.18
CA LEU A 305 -21.00 -6.08 -6.89
C LEU A 305 -22.54 -6.02 -6.81
N LYS A 306 -23.13 -4.97 -7.42
CA LYS A 306 -24.59 -4.80 -7.45
C LYS A 306 -25.33 -5.87 -8.29
N ASP A 307 -24.67 -6.41 -9.32
CA ASP A 307 -25.23 -7.32 -10.31
C ASP A 307 -24.68 -8.76 -10.15
N ALA A 308 -23.75 -8.95 -9.21
CA ALA A 308 -23.12 -10.23 -8.97
C ALA A 308 -24.09 -11.20 -8.30
N ASP A 309 -24.16 -12.42 -8.80
CA ASP A 309 -24.91 -13.55 -8.23
C ASP A 309 -24.11 -14.32 -7.18
N ARG A 310 -22.76 -14.14 -7.17
CA ARG A 310 -21.87 -14.73 -6.18
C ARG A 310 -20.86 -13.70 -5.71
N ILE A 311 -20.78 -13.51 -4.39
CA ILE A 311 -19.87 -12.57 -3.75
C ILE A 311 -19.05 -13.30 -2.70
N ARG A 312 -17.74 -13.16 -2.76
CA ARG A 312 -16.84 -13.57 -1.69
C ARG A 312 -16.78 -12.45 -0.66
N ILE A 313 -17.03 -12.79 0.59
CA ILE A 313 -16.91 -11.93 1.75
C ILE A 313 -15.77 -12.48 2.60
N PHE A 314 -14.83 -11.63 2.96
CA PHE A 314 -13.81 -11.90 3.96
C PHE A 314 -14.06 -11.05 5.19
N HIS A 315 -13.93 -11.65 6.36
CA HIS A 315 -14.03 -11.00 7.67
C HIS A 315 -12.70 -11.13 8.40
N ALA A 316 -12.11 -9.99 8.76
CA ALA A 316 -10.84 -9.97 9.46
C ALA A 316 -11.03 -9.98 10.98
N PHE A 317 -11.85 -9.07 11.50
CA PHE A 317 -12.11 -8.90 12.92
C PHE A 317 -13.41 -8.12 13.17
N GLY A 318 -13.88 -8.12 14.42
CA GLY A 318 -15.11 -7.50 14.87
C GLY A 318 -16.30 -8.47 14.82
N PRO A 319 -17.55 -8.00 15.00
CA PRO A 319 -18.74 -8.82 14.88
C PRO A 319 -18.85 -9.50 13.51
N GLU A 320 -19.11 -10.80 13.52
CA GLU A 320 -19.09 -11.70 12.35
C GLU A 320 -20.22 -11.48 11.34
N THR A 321 -21.24 -10.68 11.68
CA THR A 321 -22.45 -10.55 10.86
C THR A 321 -22.35 -9.32 9.97
N ILE A 322 -22.51 -9.52 8.67
CA ILE A 322 -22.60 -8.44 7.69
C ILE A 322 -23.98 -8.43 7.03
N LYS A 323 -24.51 -7.22 6.79
CA LYS A 323 -25.75 -7.02 6.02
C LYS A 323 -25.45 -6.72 4.56
N TRP A 324 -26.00 -7.52 3.65
CA TRP A 324 -25.87 -7.29 2.21
C TRP A 324 -27.19 -7.51 1.50
N LYS A 325 -27.63 -6.54 0.69
CA LYS A 325 -28.91 -6.55 -0.04
C LYS A 325 -30.09 -7.00 0.85
N GLY A 326 -30.17 -6.45 2.06
CA GLY A 326 -31.24 -6.73 3.01
C GLY A 326 -31.05 -7.99 3.87
N ASN A 327 -30.20 -8.93 3.47
CA ASN A 327 -29.97 -10.19 4.19
C ASN A 327 -28.77 -10.06 5.15
N LEU A 328 -28.79 -10.83 6.24
CA LEU A 328 -27.71 -10.95 7.21
C LEU A 328 -26.93 -12.25 6.94
N TYR A 329 -25.62 -12.14 6.92
CA TYR A 329 -24.70 -13.27 6.71
C TYR A 329 -23.70 -13.34 7.86
N LYS A 330 -23.60 -14.51 8.48
CA LYS A 330 -22.57 -14.77 9.49
C LYS A 330 -21.30 -15.28 8.79
N VAL A 331 -20.22 -14.53 8.89
CA VAL A 331 -18.94 -14.78 8.20
C VAL A 331 -17.83 -14.92 9.23
N GLN A 332 -17.44 -16.14 9.59
CA GLN A 332 -16.38 -16.36 10.55
C GLN A 332 -15.01 -15.89 10.03
N ARG A 333 -14.64 -16.30 8.81
CA ARG A 333 -13.40 -15.89 8.14
C ARG A 333 -13.67 -15.47 6.70
N GLU A 334 -14.16 -16.38 5.90
CA GLU A 334 -14.55 -16.11 4.52
C GLU A 334 -15.75 -16.98 4.11
N MET A 335 -16.55 -16.44 3.22
CA MET A 335 -17.73 -17.09 2.70
C MET A 335 -17.99 -16.62 1.28
N VAL A 336 -18.48 -17.52 0.44
CA VAL A 336 -19.07 -17.15 -0.85
C VAL A 336 -20.57 -17.23 -0.70
N ILE A 337 -21.24 -16.08 -0.76
CA ILE A 337 -22.69 -16.00 -0.75
C ILE A 337 -23.25 -16.05 -2.17
N ARG A 338 -24.43 -16.67 -2.32
CA ARG A 338 -25.27 -16.52 -3.51
C ARG A 338 -26.26 -15.39 -3.25
N VAL A 339 -26.31 -14.43 -4.16
CA VAL A 339 -27.22 -13.29 -4.12
C VAL A 339 -28.34 -13.60 -5.09
N LEU A 340 -29.52 -13.80 -4.56
CA LEU A 340 -30.77 -14.07 -5.33
C LEU A 340 -31.35 -12.76 -5.86
#